data_e43e2a28a9fcd20096c9a8c5e84439a7
#
_entry.id   e43e2a28a9fcd20096c9a8c5e84439a7
#
_cell.length_a   1.000
_cell.length_b   1.000
_cell.length_c   1.000
_cell.angle_alpha   90.00
_cell.angle_beta   90.00
_cell.angle_gamma   90.00
#
_symmetry.space_group_name_H-M   'P 1'
#
loop_
_entity.id
_entity.type
_entity.pdbx_description
1 polymer ?
#
loop_
_entity_poly.entity_id
_entity_poly.type
_entity_poly.pdbx_seq_one_letter_code
_entity_poly.pdbx_strand_id
1 'polypeptide(L)'
;MTTNEIENTERVTSIFEAFGRGDVAYILDQLADDARFVSHLDPIVPWAGEFSGKDNVARYFQALGASVDVTDHPVNAVVAQDETVVATGDVSFSVRETGKIGSSSWVYIFKLANGQVQSYDQFNDTGLAEAFR
;
A
#
# COMPACT_ATOMS: atom_id res chain seq x y z
N MET A 1 -17.61 -15.33 -8.32
CA MET A 1 -17.13 -13.93 -8.32
C MET A 1 -17.80 -13.17 -9.46
N THR A 2 -18.28 -11.98 -9.20
CA THR A 2 -18.87 -11.12 -10.23
C THR A 2 -17.80 -10.55 -11.18
N THR A 3 -18.22 -10.07 -12.34
CA THR A 3 -17.30 -9.41 -13.29
C THR A 3 -16.59 -8.23 -12.62
N ASN A 4 -17.33 -7.43 -11.84
CA ASN A 4 -16.77 -6.27 -11.13
C ASN A 4 -15.71 -6.69 -10.12
N GLU A 5 -15.94 -7.76 -9.38
CA GLU A 5 -14.95 -8.29 -8.43
C GLU A 5 -13.70 -8.81 -9.13
N ILE A 6 -13.84 -9.44 -10.28
CA ILE A 6 -12.71 -9.89 -11.09
C ILE A 6 -11.89 -8.68 -11.58
N GLU A 7 -12.55 -7.68 -12.13
CA GLU A 7 -11.88 -6.46 -12.63
C GLU A 7 -11.16 -5.71 -11.50
N ASN A 8 -11.79 -5.59 -10.34
CA ASN A 8 -11.19 -4.93 -9.18
C ASN A 8 -9.98 -5.71 -8.66
N THR A 9 -10.06 -7.04 -8.63
CA THR A 9 -8.92 -7.89 -8.27
C THR A 9 -7.75 -7.67 -9.23
N GLU A 10 -8.02 -7.64 -10.54
CA GLU A 10 -7.00 -7.40 -11.55
C GLU A 10 -6.37 -6.01 -11.39
N ARG A 11 -7.19 -5.00 -11.08
CA ARG A 11 -6.70 -3.64 -10.83
C ARG A 11 -5.74 -3.60 -9.65
N VAL A 12 -6.12 -4.20 -8.53
CA VAL A 12 -5.28 -4.25 -7.34
C VAL A 12 -4.00 -5.04 -7.60
N THR A 13 -4.10 -6.15 -8.33
CA THR A 13 -2.92 -6.95 -8.71
C THR A 13 -1.95 -6.12 -9.55
N SER A 14 -2.47 -5.33 -10.50
CA SER A 14 -1.62 -4.46 -11.33
C SER A 14 -0.92 -3.38 -10.51
N ILE A 15 -1.56 -2.89 -9.45
CA ILE A 15 -0.96 -1.94 -8.52
C ILE A 15 0.20 -2.58 -7.76
N PHE A 16 0.05 -3.82 -7.27
CA PHE A 16 1.13 -4.53 -6.62
C PHE A 16 2.32 -4.77 -7.57
N GLU A 17 2.04 -5.14 -8.81
CA GLU A 17 3.09 -5.32 -9.82
C GLU A 17 3.84 -4.01 -10.07
N ALA A 18 3.12 -2.89 -10.17
CA ALA A 18 3.72 -1.57 -10.33
C ALA A 18 4.58 -1.18 -9.12
N PHE A 19 4.12 -1.47 -7.91
CA PHE A 19 4.90 -1.23 -6.71
C PHE A 19 6.22 -2.02 -6.74
N GLY A 20 6.16 -3.28 -7.17
CA GLY A 20 7.35 -4.13 -7.25
C GLY A 20 8.41 -3.63 -8.24
N ARG A 21 8.00 -2.90 -9.29
CA ARG A 21 8.94 -2.31 -10.27
C ARG A 21 9.21 -0.82 -10.02
N GLY A 22 8.68 -0.27 -8.93
CA GLY A 22 8.90 1.14 -8.56
C GLY A 22 8.14 2.14 -9.43
N ASP A 23 7.06 1.72 -10.07
CA ASP A 23 6.29 2.57 -10.99
C ASP A 23 5.15 3.29 -10.26
N VAL A 24 5.50 4.31 -9.49
CA VAL A 24 4.53 5.11 -8.74
C VAL A 24 3.58 5.87 -9.67
N ALA A 25 4.05 6.33 -10.82
CA ALA A 25 3.19 7.03 -11.79
C ALA A 25 2.02 6.16 -12.23
N TYR A 26 2.27 4.88 -12.51
CA TYR A 26 1.21 3.94 -12.85
C TYR A 26 0.20 3.81 -11.71
N ILE A 27 0.68 3.68 -10.47
CA ILE A 27 -0.19 3.55 -9.30
C ILE A 27 -1.11 4.78 -9.19
N LEU A 28 -0.55 5.98 -9.31
CA LEU A 28 -1.33 7.21 -9.21
C LEU A 28 -2.41 7.30 -10.30
N ASP A 29 -2.13 6.79 -11.50
CA ASP A 29 -3.09 6.76 -12.59
C ASP A 29 -4.30 5.86 -12.29
N GLN A 30 -4.17 4.90 -11.39
CA GLN A 30 -5.25 3.99 -11.01
C GLN A 30 -6.16 4.56 -9.92
N LEU A 31 -5.83 5.72 -9.40
CA LEU A 31 -6.56 6.32 -8.27
C LEU A 31 -7.57 7.34 -8.76
N ALA A 32 -8.68 7.48 -8.01
CA ALA A 32 -9.57 8.62 -8.16
C ALA A 32 -8.84 9.90 -7.77
N ASP A 33 -9.25 11.04 -8.32
CA ASP A 33 -8.59 12.32 -8.04
C ASP A 33 -8.60 12.68 -6.56
N ASP A 34 -9.64 12.28 -5.84
CA ASP A 34 -9.81 12.53 -4.41
C ASP A 34 -9.50 11.29 -3.56
N ALA A 35 -8.73 10.34 -4.09
CA ALA A 35 -8.38 9.11 -3.38
C ALA A 35 -7.76 9.41 -2.01
N ARG A 36 -8.09 8.57 -1.03
CA ARG A 36 -7.66 8.73 0.35
C ARG A 36 -6.88 7.50 0.78
N PHE A 37 -5.61 7.70 1.12
CA PHE A 37 -4.73 6.67 1.69
C PHE A 37 -4.57 6.91 3.18
N VAL A 38 -4.82 5.89 3.98
CA VAL A 38 -4.60 5.95 5.43
C VAL A 38 -3.67 4.83 5.86
N SER A 39 -2.53 5.21 6.41
CA SER A 39 -1.61 4.28 7.05
C SER A 39 -1.90 4.27 8.55
N HIS A 40 -2.54 3.22 9.03
CA HIS A 40 -2.89 3.05 10.44
C HIS A 40 -1.67 2.52 11.21
N LEU A 41 -0.64 3.35 11.29
CA LEU A 41 0.67 2.99 11.82
C LEU A 41 1.05 3.91 12.97
N ASP A 42 1.96 3.43 13.82
CA ASP A 42 2.59 4.27 14.84
C ASP A 42 3.22 5.51 14.17
N PRO A 43 3.03 6.71 14.75
CA PRO A 43 3.58 7.94 14.16
C PRO A 43 5.09 7.98 13.97
N ILE A 44 5.84 7.06 14.57
CA ILE A 44 7.29 6.93 14.32
C ILE A 44 7.58 6.52 12.87
N VAL A 45 6.63 5.87 12.21
CA VAL A 45 6.78 5.44 10.82
C VAL A 45 6.58 6.65 9.90
N PRO A 46 7.55 6.98 9.02
CA PRO A 46 7.51 8.23 8.26
C PRO A 46 6.31 8.41 7.32
N TRP A 47 5.67 7.32 6.91
CA TRP A 47 4.47 7.39 6.06
C TRP A 47 3.19 7.05 6.81
N ALA A 48 3.17 7.20 8.14
CA ALA A 48 1.95 7.03 8.94
C ALA A 48 0.98 8.19 8.71
N GLY A 49 -0.31 7.92 8.90
CA GLY A 49 -1.35 8.95 8.84
C GLY A 49 -2.15 8.97 7.55
N GLU A 50 -2.82 10.07 7.31
CA GLU A 50 -3.75 10.22 6.19
C GLU A 50 -3.19 11.09 5.08
N PHE A 51 -3.38 10.64 3.85
CA PHE A 51 -2.96 11.35 2.63
C PHE A 51 -4.17 11.39 1.70
N SER A 52 -4.74 12.57 1.48
CA SER A 52 -5.92 12.75 0.63
C SER A 52 -5.56 13.51 -0.64
N GLY A 53 -6.06 13.00 -1.78
CA GLY A 53 -5.76 13.52 -3.10
C GLY A 53 -4.45 12.98 -3.68
N LYS A 54 -4.36 12.92 -5.01
CA LYS A 54 -3.22 12.29 -5.69
C LYS A 54 -1.87 12.92 -5.31
N ASP A 55 -1.81 14.24 -5.15
CA ASP A 55 -0.54 14.91 -4.80
C ASP A 55 -0.06 14.46 -3.41
N ASN A 56 -0.98 14.31 -2.47
CA ASN A 56 -0.64 13.85 -1.13
C ASN A 56 -0.32 12.36 -1.10
N VAL A 57 -1.02 11.55 -1.91
CA VAL A 57 -0.68 10.14 -2.05
C VAL A 57 0.73 9.98 -2.65
N ALA A 58 1.11 10.84 -3.58
CA ALA A 58 2.50 10.86 -4.08
C ALA A 58 3.50 11.10 -2.95
N ARG A 59 3.17 11.94 -1.98
CA ARG A 59 4.01 12.17 -0.79
C ARG A 59 4.12 10.94 0.10
N TYR A 60 3.05 10.14 0.21
CA TYR A 60 3.09 8.86 0.90
C TYR A 60 4.18 7.96 0.29
N PHE A 61 4.20 7.83 -1.03
CA PHE A 61 5.22 7.03 -1.71
C PHE A 61 6.63 7.63 -1.60
N GLN A 62 6.74 8.96 -1.62
CA GLN A 62 8.03 9.65 -1.42
C GLN A 62 8.59 9.36 -0.03
N ALA A 63 7.75 9.46 1.01
CA ALA A 63 8.18 9.19 2.38
C ALA A 63 8.60 7.74 2.56
N LEU A 64 7.85 6.80 1.98
CA LEU A 64 8.18 5.39 2.01
C LEU A 64 9.52 5.12 1.33
N GLY A 65 9.68 5.61 0.09
CA GLY A 65 10.89 5.38 -0.70
C GLY A 65 12.13 6.07 -0.12
N ALA A 66 11.96 7.19 0.58
CA ALA A 66 13.07 7.88 1.26
C ALA A 66 13.50 7.17 2.54
N SER A 67 12.62 6.36 3.13
CA SER A 67 12.83 5.79 4.47
C SER A 67 13.32 4.35 4.45
N VAL A 68 12.88 3.55 3.48
CA VAL A 68 13.19 2.12 3.44
C VAL A 68 13.53 1.65 2.03
N ASP A 69 14.34 0.59 1.98
CA ASP A 69 14.48 -0.26 0.80
C ASP A 69 13.67 -1.52 1.04
N VAL A 70 12.63 -1.72 0.24
CA VAL A 70 11.83 -2.95 0.31
C VAL A 70 12.57 -4.05 -0.41
N THR A 71 12.90 -5.12 0.30
CA THR A 71 13.67 -6.24 -0.26
C THR A 71 12.78 -7.38 -0.69
N ASP A 72 11.58 -7.52 -0.10
CA ASP A 72 10.61 -8.53 -0.47
C ASP A 72 9.21 -8.06 -0.04
N HIS A 73 8.21 -8.36 -0.84
CA HIS A 73 6.83 -7.92 -0.57
C HIS A 73 5.84 -8.96 -1.12
N PRO A 74 5.84 -10.18 -0.57
CA PRO A 74 4.93 -11.21 -1.05
C PRO A 74 3.48 -10.88 -0.71
N VAL A 75 2.60 -11.08 -1.68
CA VAL A 75 1.16 -11.00 -1.50
C VAL A 75 0.65 -12.42 -1.32
N ASN A 76 0.08 -12.74 -0.16
CA ASN A 76 -0.31 -14.10 0.19
C ASN A 76 -1.74 -14.43 -0.24
N ALA A 77 -2.66 -13.46 -0.15
CA ALA A 77 -4.05 -13.64 -0.54
C ALA A 77 -4.66 -12.34 -1.01
N VAL A 78 -5.59 -12.44 -1.95
CA VAL A 78 -6.40 -11.31 -2.42
C VAL A 78 -7.85 -11.80 -2.45
N VAL A 79 -8.73 -11.09 -1.76
CA VAL A 79 -10.15 -11.44 -1.64
C VAL A 79 -10.98 -10.21 -2.03
N ALA A 80 -11.92 -10.41 -2.94
CA ALA A 80 -12.82 -9.34 -3.38
C ALA A 80 -14.26 -9.65 -3.01
N GLN A 81 -14.95 -8.65 -2.52
CA GLN A 81 -16.39 -8.69 -2.32
C GLN A 81 -16.97 -7.32 -2.65
N ASP A 82 -17.92 -7.29 -3.58
CA ASP A 82 -18.53 -6.05 -4.08
C ASP A 82 -17.42 -5.09 -4.59
N GLU A 83 -17.31 -3.90 -4.03
CA GLU A 83 -16.29 -2.90 -4.42
C GLU A 83 -15.09 -2.89 -3.48
N THR A 84 -14.96 -3.88 -2.60
CA THR A 84 -13.87 -3.99 -1.64
C THR A 84 -12.93 -5.12 -2.04
N VAL A 85 -11.63 -4.82 -2.04
CA VAL A 85 -10.57 -5.83 -2.22
C VAL A 85 -9.67 -5.78 -1.00
N VAL A 86 -9.49 -6.93 -0.36
CA VAL A 86 -8.58 -7.08 0.79
C VAL A 86 -7.41 -7.95 0.36
N ALA A 87 -6.20 -7.48 0.63
CA ALA A 87 -4.99 -8.25 0.37
C ALA A 87 -4.21 -8.43 1.66
N THR A 88 -3.57 -9.59 1.80
CA THR A 88 -2.69 -9.89 2.93
C THR A 88 -1.33 -10.31 2.43
N GLY A 89 -0.30 -10.04 3.21
CA GLY A 89 1.04 -10.42 2.83
C GLY A 89 2.07 -10.08 3.89
N ASP A 90 3.32 -10.08 3.47
CA ASP A 90 4.46 -9.78 4.30
C ASP A 90 5.35 -8.77 3.60
N VAL A 91 6.22 -8.11 4.35
CA VAL A 91 7.22 -7.21 3.81
C VAL A 91 8.52 -7.37 4.58
N SER A 92 9.63 -7.40 3.86
CA SER A 92 10.98 -7.34 4.40
C SER A 92 11.67 -6.11 3.84
N PHE A 93 12.41 -5.41 4.68
CA PHE A 93 12.98 -4.12 4.31
C PHE A 93 14.21 -3.79 5.14
N SER A 94 14.95 -2.78 4.70
CA SER A 94 15.98 -2.15 5.51
C SER A 94 15.69 -0.65 5.65
N VAL A 95 15.92 -0.10 6.83
CA VAL A 95 15.79 1.33 7.10
C VAL A 95 17.01 2.04 6.57
N ARG A 96 16.83 2.99 5.64
CA ARG A 96 17.96 3.64 4.96
C ARG A 96 18.89 4.36 5.90
N GLU A 97 18.36 5.06 6.88
CA GLU A 97 19.13 5.89 7.81
C GLU A 97 20.05 5.07 8.71
N THR A 98 19.59 3.90 9.16
CA THR A 98 20.29 3.09 10.17
C THR A 98 20.85 1.78 9.62
N GLY A 99 20.36 1.32 8.48
CA GLY A 99 20.65 0.00 7.96
C GLY A 99 19.94 -1.14 8.69
N LYS A 100 19.06 -0.83 9.65
CA LYS A 100 18.35 -1.85 10.42
C LYS A 100 17.40 -2.62 9.52
N ILE A 101 17.44 -3.95 9.63
CA ILE A 101 16.56 -4.84 8.87
C ILE A 101 15.28 -5.08 9.66
N GLY A 102 14.14 -5.03 8.99
CA GLY A 102 12.86 -5.28 9.59
C GLY A 102 11.96 -6.14 8.71
N SER A 103 10.92 -6.66 9.33
CA SER A 103 9.89 -7.39 8.63
C SER A 103 8.54 -7.19 9.33
N SER A 104 7.47 -7.32 8.58
CA SER A 104 6.12 -7.11 9.09
C SER A 104 5.12 -7.86 8.22
N SER A 105 4.06 -8.34 8.83
CA SER A 105 2.87 -8.78 8.10
C SER A 105 1.95 -7.58 7.90
N TRP A 106 1.21 -7.58 6.81
CA TRP A 106 0.32 -6.46 6.49
C TRP A 106 -1.03 -6.94 5.97
N VAL A 107 -2.02 -6.07 6.13
CA VAL A 107 -3.34 -6.18 5.52
C VAL A 107 -3.66 -4.83 4.87
N TYR A 108 -4.01 -4.85 3.59
CA TYR A 108 -4.44 -3.66 2.87
C TYR A 108 -5.89 -3.82 2.44
N ILE A 109 -6.67 -2.76 2.63
CA ILE A 109 -8.07 -2.72 2.22
C ILE A 109 -8.23 -1.63 1.16
N PHE A 110 -8.63 -2.05 -0.04
CA PHE A 110 -8.91 -1.15 -1.17
C PHE A 110 -10.41 -1.06 -1.37
N LYS A 111 -10.91 0.15 -1.57
CA LYS A 111 -12.27 0.37 -2.06
C LYS A 111 -12.18 1.03 -3.42
N LEU A 112 -12.92 0.48 -4.38
CA LEU A 112 -12.89 0.93 -5.77
C LEU A 112 -14.28 1.35 -6.21
N ALA A 113 -14.34 2.26 -7.16
CA ALA A 113 -15.56 2.62 -7.88
C ALA A 113 -15.18 2.93 -9.32
N ASN A 114 -15.92 2.37 -10.27
CA ASN A 114 -15.68 2.58 -11.70
C ASN A 114 -14.22 2.24 -12.11
N GLY A 115 -13.66 1.20 -11.51
CA GLY A 115 -12.30 0.75 -11.81
C GLY A 115 -11.18 1.60 -11.22
N GLN A 116 -11.50 2.59 -10.40
CA GLN A 116 -10.52 3.45 -9.75
C GLN A 116 -10.50 3.24 -8.24
N VAL A 117 -9.33 3.31 -7.63
CA VAL A 117 -9.18 3.23 -6.17
C VAL A 117 -9.67 4.53 -5.55
N GLN A 118 -10.68 4.41 -4.68
CA GLN A 118 -11.24 5.52 -3.92
C GLN A 118 -10.55 5.67 -2.57
N SER A 119 -10.22 4.54 -1.94
CA SER A 119 -9.54 4.55 -0.65
C SER A 119 -8.65 3.32 -0.48
N TYR A 120 -7.65 3.49 0.36
CA TYR A 120 -6.69 2.45 0.72
C TYR A 120 -6.38 2.61 2.20
N ASP A 121 -6.54 1.52 2.95
CA ASP A 121 -6.19 1.46 4.37
C ASP A 121 -5.08 0.43 4.56
N GLN A 122 -4.01 0.84 5.22
CA GLN A 122 -2.85 0.00 5.49
C GLN A 122 -2.76 -0.33 6.98
N PHE A 123 -2.62 -1.61 7.27
CA PHE A 123 -2.40 -2.12 8.62
C PHE A 123 -1.17 -3.03 8.61
N ASN A 124 -0.28 -2.83 9.56
CA ASN A 124 0.90 -3.67 9.75
C ASN A 124 0.95 -4.14 11.20
N ASP A 125 1.61 -5.27 11.44
CA ASP A 125 1.95 -5.65 12.81
C ASP A 125 3.06 -4.74 13.38
N THR A 126 3.41 -4.95 14.64
CA THR A 126 4.38 -4.10 15.35
C THR A 126 5.79 -4.15 14.78
N GLY A 127 6.11 -5.14 13.97
CA GLY A 127 7.44 -5.30 13.38
C GLY A 127 7.87 -4.13 12.52
N LEU A 128 6.92 -3.44 11.86
CA LEU A 128 7.25 -2.27 11.06
C LEU A 128 7.73 -1.11 11.94
N ALA A 129 6.95 -0.74 12.94
CA ALA A 129 7.30 0.37 13.83
C ALA A 129 8.57 0.07 14.64
N GLU A 130 8.77 -1.18 15.05
CA GLU A 130 9.96 -1.60 15.80
C GLU A 130 11.25 -1.32 15.05
N ALA A 131 11.25 -1.41 13.72
CA ALA A 131 12.42 -1.13 12.91
C ALA A 131 12.85 0.34 12.94
N PHE A 132 11.96 1.24 13.33
CA PHE A 132 12.24 2.69 13.43
C PHE A 132 12.56 3.15 14.85
N ARG A 133 12.61 2.24 15.81
CA ARG A 133 12.91 2.56 17.21
C ARG A 133 14.39 2.44 17.53
#